data_839ef2256f8145d89b42a7c41025e948
#
_entry.id   839ef2256f8145d89b42a7c41025e948
#
_cell.length_a   1.000
_cell.length_b   1.000
_cell.length_c   1.000
_cell.angle_alpha   90.00
_cell.angle_beta   90.00
_cell.angle_gamma   90.00
#
_symmetry.space_group_name_H-M   'P 1'
#
loop_
_entity.id
_entity.type
_entity.pdbx_description
1 polymer ?
#
loop_
_entity_poly.entity_id
_entity_poly.type
_entity_poly.pdbx_seq_one_letter_code
_entity_poly.pdbx_strand_id
1 'polypeptide(L)'
;MYKRQAKSKKERNSLLNEWIDKYGKITETEEYVIGDSAQYHRFAQLGWLEDPNVFDKKLSEKLVRIKNAKRNSVLNYYLPILTGKEEVEFARDKPYPSIDWEDQGYRILTVYRLWNAIEHGYPYANLTDHRWSTLLAQYLPEFINASSEKDLDHSIRKLAAEINDSHGGLEFPNHA
;
A
#
# COMPACT_ATOMS: atom_id res chain seq x y z
N MET A 1 -1.27 -13.44 -18.74
CA MET A 1 -2.52 -12.65 -18.78
C MET A 1 -3.15 -12.76 -17.40
N TYR A 2 -2.97 -11.77 -16.53
CA TYR A 2 -3.57 -11.78 -15.20
C TYR A 2 -5.06 -11.49 -15.35
N LYS A 3 -5.92 -12.41 -14.91
CA LYS A 3 -7.35 -12.15 -14.79
C LYS A 3 -7.54 -11.13 -13.68
N ARG A 4 -7.61 -9.86 -14.04
CA ARG A 4 -7.71 -8.72 -13.10
C ARG A 4 -9.03 -8.68 -12.32
N GLN A 5 -9.98 -9.58 -12.57
CA GLN A 5 -11.29 -9.55 -11.92
C GLN A 5 -11.76 -10.96 -11.59
N ALA A 6 -11.66 -11.31 -10.32
CA ALA A 6 -12.37 -12.47 -9.81
C ALA A 6 -13.89 -12.16 -9.82
N LYS A 7 -14.70 -13.06 -10.39
CA LYS A 7 -16.15 -12.88 -10.52
C LYS A 7 -16.91 -13.17 -9.23
N SER A 8 -16.25 -13.74 -8.24
CA SER A 8 -16.84 -14.08 -6.94
C SER A 8 -15.80 -14.07 -5.82
N LYS A 9 -16.26 -13.96 -4.57
CA LYS A 9 -15.44 -14.12 -3.37
C LYS A 9 -14.69 -15.46 -3.37
N LYS A 10 -15.38 -16.55 -3.75
CA LYS A 10 -14.81 -17.90 -3.81
C LYS A 10 -13.65 -17.98 -4.81
N GLU A 11 -13.85 -17.44 -6.02
CA GLU A 11 -12.81 -17.40 -7.06
C GLU A 11 -11.61 -16.55 -6.61
N ARG A 12 -11.85 -15.38 -6.03
CA ARG A 12 -10.81 -14.52 -5.48
C ARG A 12 -9.98 -15.24 -4.43
N ASN A 13 -10.62 -15.89 -3.48
CA ASN A 13 -9.96 -16.61 -2.40
C ASN A 13 -9.14 -17.80 -2.93
N SER A 14 -9.65 -18.51 -3.92
CA SER A 14 -8.89 -19.59 -4.61
C SER A 14 -7.63 -19.06 -5.28
N LEU A 15 -7.76 -18.00 -6.07
CA LEU A 15 -6.64 -17.37 -6.77
C LEU A 15 -5.57 -16.85 -5.81
N LEU A 16 -5.99 -16.23 -4.69
CA LEU A 16 -5.07 -15.76 -3.66
C LEU A 16 -4.36 -16.92 -2.96
N ASN A 17 -5.08 -18.01 -2.63
CA ASN A 17 -4.49 -19.20 -2.05
C ASN A 17 -3.42 -19.80 -2.96
N GLU A 18 -3.72 -19.96 -4.26
CA GLU A 18 -2.79 -20.48 -5.26
C GLU A 18 -1.55 -19.58 -5.42
N TRP A 19 -1.76 -18.26 -5.38
CA TRP A 19 -0.68 -17.29 -5.48
C TRP A 19 0.25 -17.36 -4.26
N ILE A 20 -0.31 -17.43 -3.05
CA ILE A 20 0.46 -17.58 -1.80
C ILE A 20 1.25 -18.89 -1.81
N ASP A 21 0.64 -20.00 -2.24
CA ASP A 21 1.30 -21.32 -2.27
C ASP A 21 2.52 -21.34 -3.21
N LYS A 22 2.55 -20.48 -4.23
CA LYS A 22 3.71 -20.33 -5.13
C LYS A 22 4.91 -19.64 -4.48
N TYR A 23 4.73 -18.90 -3.42
CA TYR A 23 5.84 -18.26 -2.70
C TYR A 23 6.67 -19.23 -1.85
N GLY A 24 6.19 -20.46 -1.64
CA GLY A 24 6.89 -21.50 -0.90
C GLY A 24 6.51 -21.54 0.57
N LYS A 25 7.34 -22.22 1.38
CA LYS A 25 7.08 -22.42 2.82
C LYS A 25 7.30 -21.13 3.60
N ILE A 26 6.29 -20.74 4.36
CA ILE A 26 6.40 -19.67 5.35
C ILE A 26 7.05 -20.28 6.58
N THR A 27 8.22 -19.77 6.96
CA THR A 27 8.90 -20.18 8.17
C THR A 27 8.22 -19.47 9.35
N GLU A 28 7.51 -20.25 10.16
CA GLU A 28 6.97 -19.75 11.43
C GLU A 28 8.11 -19.56 12.42
N THR A 29 8.08 -18.49 13.13
CA THR A 29 8.91 -18.26 14.30
C THR A 29 8.04 -17.60 15.34
N GLU A 30 8.52 -17.62 16.57
CA GLU A 30 7.91 -17.00 17.74
C GLU A 30 7.21 -15.69 17.39
N GLU A 31 6.07 -15.43 18.00
CA GLU A 31 5.26 -14.24 17.77
C GLU A 31 6.15 -13.02 17.58
N TYR A 32 5.92 -12.30 16.49
CA TYR A 32 6.52 -10.96 16.32
C TYR A 32 5.94 -10.09 17.44
N VAL A 33 6.68 -10.05 18.55
CA VAL A 33 6.37 -9.13 19.63
C VAL A 33 6.67 -7.74 19.09
N ILE A 34 5.62 -7.01 18.78
CA ILE A 34 5.73 -5.57 18.59
C ILE A 34 6.31 -5.06 19.92
N GLY A 35 7.49 -4.44 19.86
CA GLY A 35 8.10 -3.81 21.04
C GLY A 35 7.09 -2.86 21.71
N ASP A 36 7.44 -2.35 22.87
CA ASP A 36 6.52 -1.56 23.69
C ASP A 36 5.59 -0.66 22.89
N SER A 37 4.31 -1.02 22.87
CA SER A 37 3.29 -0.32 22.05
C SER A 37 3.17 1.17 22.40
N ALA A 38 3.67 1.58 23.57
CA ALA A 38 3.71 2.98 23.98
C ALA A 38 4.67 3.85 23.11
N GLN A 39 5.60 3.23 22.39
CA GLN A 39 6.55 3.92 21.51
C GLN A 39 6.01 4.15 20.09
N TYR A 40 4.90 3.51 19.71
CA TYR A 40 4.36 3.60 18.37
C TYR A 40 3.02 4.31 18.36
N HIS A 41 2.91 5.37 17.60
CA HIS A 41 1.66 6.13 17.45
C HIS A 41 0.69 5.52 16.43
N ARG A 42 1.17 4.59 15.60
CA ARG A 42 0.36 3.94 14.55
C ARG A 42 0.71 2.48 14.38
N PHE A 43 -0.35 1.68 14.24
CA PHE A 43 -0.26 0.25 13.91
C PHE A 43 -1.04 -0.02 12.63
N ALA A 44 -0.53 -0.94 11.82
CA ALA A 44 -1.27 -1.42 10.67
C ALA A 44 -2.60 -2.05 11.13
N GLN A 45 -3.70 -1.56 10.61
CA GLN A 45 -5.03 -2.11 10.91
C GLN A 45 -5.24 -3.38 10.09
N LEU A 46 -4.90 -4.52 10.66
CA LEU A 46 -4.93 -5.83 10.01
C LEU A 46 -6.12 -6.70 10.40
N GLY A 47 -7.11 -6.15 11.11
CA GLY A 47 -8.31 -6.90 11.51
C GLY A 47 -9.10 -7.50 10.33
N TRP A 48 -9.02 -6.89 9.15
CA TRP A 48 -9.64 -7.41 7.93
C TRP A 48 -9.11 -8.78 7.47
N LEU A 49 -7.93 -9.20 7.94
CA LEU A 49 -7.38 -10.52 7.66
C LEU A 49 -8.26 -11.65 8.22
N GLU A 50 -8.97 -11.38 9.31
CA GLU A 50 -9.81 -12.33 10.03
C GLU A 50 -11.31 -12.08 9.77
N ASP A 51 -11.68 -11.13 8.92
CA ASP A 51 -13.07 -10.85 8.59
C ASP A 51 -13.66 -11.94 7.67
N PRO A 52 -14.63 -12.74 8.15
CA PRO A 52 -15.25 -13.80 7.38
C PRO A 52 -16.04 -13.28 6.17
N ASN A 53 -16.38 -11.97 6.15
CA ASN A 53 -17.01 -11.35 4.98
C ASN A 53 -16.00 -11.09 3.88
N VAL A 54 -14.72 -10.98 4.20
CA VAL A 54 -13.64 -10.73 3.25
C VAL A 54 -13.02 -12.02 2.76
N PHE A 55 -12.59 -12.89 3.67
CA PHE A 55 -11.89 -14.13 3.35
C PHE A 55 -12.60 -15.37 3.89
N ASP A 56 -12.32 -16.53 3.29
CA ASP A 56 -12.64 -17.80 3.91
C ASP A 56 -11.61 -18.16 4.99
N LYS A 57 -11.99 -19.08 5.89
CA LYS A 57 -11.18 -19.48 7.03
C LYS A 57 -9.76 -19.92 6.62
N LYS A 58 -9.64 -20.72 5.55
CA LYS A 58 -8.36 -21.25 5.07
C LYS A 58 -7.40 -20.15 4.63
N LEU A 59 -7.90 -19.16 3.89
CA LEU A 59 -7.10 -18.03 3.43
C LEU A 59 -6.75 -17.10 4.59
N SER A 60 -7.71 -16.82 5.48
CA SER A 60 -7.50 -16.03 6.69
C SER A 60 -6.37 -16.61 7.55
N GLU A 61 -6.41 -17.91 7.85
CA GLU A 61 -5.35 -18.59 8.62
C GLU A 61 -3.98 -18.44 7.94
N LYS A 62 -3.90 -18.60 6.61
CA LYS A 62 -2.64 -18.39 5.88
C LYS A 62 -2.14 -16.95 6.00
N LEU A 63 -3.01 -15.98 5.86
CA LEU A 63 -2.65 -14.56 5.92
C LEU A 63 -2.17 -14.17 7.33
N VAL A 64 -2.81 -14.69 8.39
CA VAL A 64 -2.37 -14.49 9.76
C VAL A 64 -1.00 -15.13 10.00
N ARG A 65 -0.75 -16.34 9.48
CA ARG A 65 0.59 -16.96 9.52
C ARG A 65 1.64 -16.11 8.81
N ILE A 66 1.31 -15.53 7.64
CA ILE A 66 2.20 -14.60 6.93
C ILE A 66 2.46 -13.34 7.76
N LYS A 67 1.42 -12.79 8.39
CA LYS A 67 1.55 -11.63 9.29
C LYS A 67 2.56 -11.92 10.41
N ASN A 68 2.48 -13.09 11.01
CA ASN A 68 3.30 -13.50 12.17
C ASN A 68 4.63 -14.16 11.76
N ALA A 69 4.91 -14.30 10.46
CA ALA A 69 6.14 -14.91 9.99
C ALA A 69 7.36 -14.08 10.34
N LYS A 70 8.46 -14.74 10.71
CA LYS A 70 9.74 -14.07 10.95
C LYS A 70 10.22 -13.39 9.66
N ARG A 71 10.51 -12.12 9.79
CA ARG A 71 11.06 -11.33 8.69
C ARG A 71 12.49 -10.97 9.00
N ASN A 72 13.35 -11.15 8.03
CA ASN A 72 14.69 -10.62 8.10
C ASN A 72 14.65 -9.20 7.50
N SER A 73 14.80 -8.18 8.35
CA SER A 73 14.78 -6.77 7.94
C SER A 73 15.86 -6.44 6.90
N VAL A 74 16.99 -7.13 6.95
CA VAL A 74 18.08 -6.99 5.97
C VAL A 74 17.67 -7.48 4.57
N LEU A 75 16.71 -8.41 4.50
CA LEU A 75 16.21 -8.98 3.25
C LEU A 75 14.89 -8.34 2.81
N ASN A 76 14.47 -7.24 3.42
CA ASN A 76 13.30 -6.52 2.96
C ASN A 76 13.59 -5.89 1.59
N TYR A 77 13.13 -6.55 0.53
CA TYR A 77 13.42 -6.13 -0.84
C TYR A 77 12.78 -4.79 -1.21
N TYR A 78 11.55 -4.56 -0.76
CA TYR A 78 10.77 -3.38 -1.19
C TYR A 78 11.05 -2.14 -0.34
N LEU A 79 11.33 -2.32 0.95
CA LEU A 79 11.54 -1.24 1.90
C LEU A 79 12.76 -1.53 2.78
N PRO A 80 13.97 -1.60 2.21
CA PRO A 80 15.16 -1.78 2.99
C PRO A 80 15.37 -0.56 3.89
N ILE A 81 15.71 -0.82 5.15
CA ILE A 81 16.18 0.23 6.05
C ILE A 81 17.67 0.42 5.76
N LEU A 82 18.07 1.62 5.38
CA LEU A 82 19.46 1.93 5.13
C LEU A 82 20.26 1.83 6.42
N THR A 83 21.34 1.04 6.40
CA THR A 83 22.21 0.86 7.56
C THR A 83 22.81 2.21 7.95
N GLY A 84 22.56 2.65 9.19
CA GLY A 84 23.03 3.93 9.73
C GLY A 84 22.16 5.13 9.39
N LYS A 85 21.06 4.94 8.70
CA LYS A 85 19.97 5.92 8.53
C LYS A 85 18.68 5.25 8.93
N GLU A 86 17.86 5.91 9.74
CA GLU A 86 16.52 5.44 10.10
C GLU A 86 15.51 5.72 8.97
N GLU A 87 16.00 5.79 7.73
CA GLU A 87 15.23 6.15 6.55
C GLU A 87 14.90 4.90 5.73
N VAL A 88 13.69 4.87 5.21
CA VAL A 88 13.22 3.84 4.29
C VAL A 88 13.63 4.22 2.87
N GLU A 89 14.29 3.31 2.17
CA GLU A 89 14.66 3.52 0.76
C GLU A 89 13.55 3.01 -0.16
N PHE A 90 12.98 3.90 -0.98
CA PHE A 90 11.98 3.56 -2.00
C PHE A 90 12.59 3.26 -3.38
N ALA A 91 13.92 3.29 -3.53
CA ALA A 91 14.61 3.13 -4.82
C ALA A 91 14.37 1.77 -5.50
N ARG A 92 13.91 0.76 -4.75
CA ARG A 92 13.57 -0.56 -5.31
C ARG A 92 12.11 -0.70 -5.70
N ASP A 93 11.32 0.34 -5.53
CA ASP A 93 9.97 0.33 -6.04
C ASP A 93 10.00 0.33 -7.58
N LYS A 94 9.12 -0.46 -8.19
CA LYS A 94 9.13 -0.62 -9.63
C LYS A 94 8.84 0.72 -10.32
N PRO A 95 9.77 1.25 -11.10
CA PRO A 95 9.48 2.41 -11.91
C PRO A 95 8.50 2.01 -13.02
N TYR A 96 7.56 2.86 -13.30
CA TYR A 96 6.65 2.74 -14.44
C TYR A 96 6.94 3.90 -15.41
N PRO A 97 8.03 3.83 -16.22
CA PRO A 97 8.48 4.95 -17.04
C PRO A 97 7.48 5.31 -18.16
N SER A 98 6.58 4.38 -18.47
CA SER A 98 5.53 4.57 -19.48
C SER A 98 4.17 4.44 -18.79
N ILE A 99 3.85 5.36 -17.88
CA ILE A 99 2.51 5.41 -17.32
C ILE A 99 1.56 5.88 -18.42
N ASP A 100 0.65 5.01 -18.80
CA ASP A 100 -0.47 5.37 -19.63
C ASP A 100 -1.60 5.91 -18.73
N TRP A 101 -1.77 7.22 -18.70
CA TRP A 101 -2.80 7.88 -17.91
C TRP A 101 -4.22 7.48 -18.38
N GLU A 102 -4.38 7.03 -19.63
CA GLU A 102 -5.66 6.54 -20.16
C GLU A 102 -6.06 5.19 -19.52
N ASP A 103 -5.09 4.36 -19.11
CA ASP A 103 -5.38 3.11 -18.40
C ASP A 103 -5.87 3.39 -16.98
N GLN A 104 -7.15 3.12 -16.73
CA GLN A 104 -7.77 3.25 -15.41
C GLN A 104 -6.99 2.46 -14.31
N GLY A 105 -6.38 1.34 -14.66
CA GLY A 105 -5.57 0.55 -13.72
C GLY A 105 -4.35 1.32 -13.22
N TYR A 106 -3.70 2.10 -14.10
CA TYR A 106 -2.58 2.95 -13.69
C TYR A 106 -3.05 4.14 -12.85
N ARG A 107 -4.19 4.75 -13.15
CA ARG A 107 -4.76 5.80 -12.30
C ARG A 107 -5.07 5.30 -10.89
N ILE A 108 -5.67 4.11 -10.78
CA ILE A 108 -5.93 3.45 -9.50
C ILE A 108 -4.61 3.11 -8.79
N LEU A 109 -3.61 2.59 -9.50
CA LEU A 109 -2.29 2.30 -8.93
C LEU A 109 -1.63 3.57 -8.37
N THR A 110 -1.75 4.69 -9.08
CA THR A 110 -1.18 5.98 -8.66
C THR A 110 -1.76 6.43 -7.32
N VAL A 111 -3.08 6.45 -7.16
CA VAL A 111 -3.69 6.86 -5.88
C VAL A 111 -3.33 5.90 -4.75
N TYR A 112 -3.29 4.60 -4.99
CA TYR A 112 -2.90 3.64 -3.96
C TYR A 112 -1.44 3.81 -3.54
N ARG A 113 -0.53 4.03 -4.48
CA ARG A 113 0.90 4.25 -4.16
C ARG A 113 1.10 5.52 -3.36
N LEU A 114 0.53 6.64 -3.80
CA LEU A 114 0.63 7.91 -3.09
C LEU A 114 0.03 7.80 -1.69
N TRP A 115 -1.18 7.25 -1.58
CA TRP A 115 -1.85 7.09 -0.30
C TRP A 115 -1.06 6.21 0.67
N ASN A 116 -0.54 5.05 0.20
CA ASN A 116 0.24 4.14 1.03
C ASN A 116 1.59 4.75 1.45
N ALA A 117 2.25 5.49 0.58
CA ALA A 117 3.50 6.15 0.92
C ALA A 117 3.32 7.10 2.12
N ILE A 118 2.23 7.85 2.14
CA ILE A 118 1.91 8.76 3.25
C ILE A 118 1.39 7.98 4.46
N GLU A 119 0.45 7.04 4.26
CA GLU A 119 -0.14 6.26 5.37
C GLU A 119 0.91 5.53 6.20
N HIS A 120 1.95 5.01 5.54
CA HIS A 120 2.95 4.14 6.17
C HIS A 120 4.33 4.78 6.29
N GLY A 121 4.63 5.80 5.51
CA GLY A 121 5.94 6.43 5.47
C GLY A 121 6.00 7.83 6.10
N TYR A 122 4.89 8.56 6.13
CA TYR A 122 4.89 9.91 6.69
C TYR A 122 4.64 9.88 8.21
N PRO A 123 5.62 10.30 9.03
CA PRO A 123 5.54 10.17 10.48
C PRO A 123 4.41 11.01 11.12
N TYR A 124 3.99 12.07 10.44
CA TYR A 124 2.96 12.99 10.94
C TYR A 124 1.58 12.78 10.30
N ALA A 125 1.36 11.65 9.64
CA ALA A 125 0.08 11.35 8.99
C ALA A 125 -1.14 11.32 9.95
N ASN A 126 -0.91 11.26 11.26
CA ASN A 126 -1.94 11.40 12.29
C ASN A 126 -2.22 12.85 12.71
N LEU A 127 -1.43 13.82 12.23
CA LEU A 127 -1.56 15.24 12.52
C LEU A 127 -2.17 16.03 11.35
N THR A 128 -2.53 15.37 10.25
CA THR A 128 -3.20 16.02 9.13
C THR A 128 -4.60 16.48 9.51
N ASP A 129 -5.09 17.56 8.90
CA ASP A 129 -6.41 18.14 9.18
C ASP A 129 -7.55 17.14 8.96
N HIS A 130 -7.42 16.31 7.96
CA HIS A 130 -8.32 15.20 7.68
C HIS A 130 -7.67 13.86 8.05
N ARG A 131 -8.46 12.94 8.59
CA ARG A 131 -7.98 11.59 8.88
C ARG A 131 -7.51 10.92 7.59
N TRP A 132 -6.19 10.73 7.45
CA TRP A 132 -5.58 10.21 6.22
C TRP A 132 -6.22 8.90 5.74
N SER A 133 -6.56 7.99 6.66
CA SER A 133 -7.21 6.72 6.33
C SER A 133 -8.55 6.84 5.61
N THR A 134 -9.22 7.99 5.67
CA THR A 134 -10.51 8.22 4.98
C THR A 134 -10.32 8.81 3.59
N LEU A 135 -9.18 9.44 3.32
CA LEU A 135 -8.94 10.16 2.07
C LEU A 135 -8.87 9.24 0.85
N LEU A 136 -8.42 8.00 1.01
CA LEU A 136 -8.40 7.05 -0.11
C LEU A 136 -9.77 6.85 -0.74
N ALA A 137 -10.80 6.61 0.10
CA ALA A 137 -12.16 6.41 -0.40
C ALA A 137 -12.75 7.69 -1.00
N GLN A 138 -12.36 8.84 -0.46
CA GLN A 138 -12.82 10.15 -0.94
C GLN A 138 -12.22 10.51 -2.29
N TYR A 139 -10.92 10.30 -2.48
CA TYR A 139 -10.20 10.69 -3.70
C TYR A 139 -10.25 9.64 -4.81
N LEU A 140 -10.42 8.36 -4.49
CA LEU A 140 -10.43 7.28 -5.49
C LEU A 140 -11.35 7.56 -6.70
N PRO A 141 -12.58 8.09 -6.54
CA PRO A 141 -13.43 8.44 -7.68
C PRO A 141 -12.83 9.50 -8.60
N GLU A 142 -12.10 10.50 -8.09
CA GLU A 142 -11.45 11.53 -8.91
C GLU A 142 -10.40 10.90 -9.83
N PHE A 143 -9.57 9.99 -9.29
CA PHE A 143 -8.57 9.27 -10.09
C PHE A 143 -9.20 8.33 -11.13
N ILE A 144 -10.27 7.63 -10.77
CA ILE A 144 -10.99 6.72 -11.68
C ILE A 144 -11.57 7.51 -12.86
N ASN A 145 -12.14 8.68 -12.59
CA ASN A 145 -12.89 9.47 -13.56
C ASN A 145 -12.05 10.56 -14.24
N ALA A 146 -10.73 10.63 -13.97
CA ALA A 146 -9.87 11.58 -14.66
C ALA A 146 -9.99 11.40 -16.19
N SER A 147 -10.34 12.48 -16.88
CA SER A 147 -10.62 12.50 -18.32
C SER A 147 -9.45 13.01 -19.14
N SER A 148 -8.41 13.49 -18.48
CA SER A 148 -7.18 13.98 -19.07
C SER A 148 -5.99 13.77 -18.13
N GLU A 149 -4.78 13.81 -18.67
CA GLU A 149 -3.55 13.80 -17.87
C GLU A 149 -3.52 14.96 -16.86
N LYS A 150 -4.03 16.11 -17.28
CA LYS A 150 -4.15 17.31 -16.44
C LYS A 150 -5.11 17.09 -15.26
N ASP A 151 -6.22 16.38 -15.47
CA ASP A 151 -7.15 16.05 -14.39
C ASP A 151 -6.48 15.09 -13.38
N LEU A 152 -5.73 14.11 -13.89
CA LEU A 152 -4.98 13.19 -13.04
C LEU A 152 -3.91 13.94 -12.22
N ASP A 153 -3.11 14.81 -12.86
CA ASP A 153 -2.13 15.65 -12.16
C ASP A 153 -2.79 16.51 -11.08
N HIS A 154 -3.93 17.12 -11.40
CA HIS A 154 -4.69 17.90 -10.43
C HIS A 154 -5.14 17.07 -9.23
N SER A 155 -5.64 15.86 -9.47
CA SER A 155 -6.06 14.94 -8.38
C SER A 155 -4.88 14.51 -7.51
N ILE A 156 -3.70 14.27 -8.11
CA ILE A 156 -2.47 13.97 -7.37
C ILE A 156 -2.10 15.14 -6.45
N ARG A 157 -2.08 16.37 -6.99
CA ARG A 157 -1.75 17.58 -6.22
C ARG A 157 -2.74 17.84 -5.09
N LYS A 158 -4.03 17.64 -5.34
CA LYS A 158 -5.07 17.79 -4.30
C LYS A 158 -4.83 16.81 -3.15
N LEU A 159 -4.63 15.53 -3.46
CA LEU A 159 -4.38 14.52 -2.42
C LEU A 159 -3.08 14.80 -1.67
N ALA A 160 -2.02 15.21 -2.36
CA ALA A 160 -0.76 15.56 -1.70
C ALA A 160 -0.90 16.80 -0.80
N ALA A 161 -1.71 17.77 -1.18
CA ALA A 161 -1.95 18.98 -0.39
C ALA A 161 -2.66 18.70 0.95
N GLU A 162 -3.38 17.57 1.07
CA GLU A 162 -4.00 17.14 2.33
C GLU A 162 -2.99 16.86 3.45
N ILE A 163 -1.69 16.70 3.12
CA ILE A 163 -0.61 16.56 4.10
C ILE A 163 -0.40 17.85 4.88
N ASN A 164 -0.68 19.00 4.24
CA ASN A 164 -0.51 20.36 4.80
C ASN A 164 0.90 20.59 5.37
N ASP A 165 1.92 20.07 4.67
CA ASP A 165 3.34 20.23 5.03
C ASP A 165 4.05 21.07 3.97
N SER A 166 4.58 22.22 4.38
CA SER A 166 5.32 23.14 3.49
C SER A 166 6.63 22.56 2.95
N HIS A 167 7.13 21.47 3.54
CA HIS A 167 8.32 20.76 3.06
C HIS A 167 7.96 19.67 2.05
N GLY A 168 6.68 19.35 1.90
CA GLY A 168 6.19 18.40 0.91
C GLY A 168 6.27 19.00 -0.49
N GLY A 169 6.95 18.32 -1.40
CA GLY A 169 7.04 18.68 -2.82
C GLY A 169 6.66 17.51 -3.71
N LEU A 170 6.03 17.81 -4.85
CA LEU A 170 5.81 16.86 -5.92
C LEU A 170 6.72 17.24 -7.08
N GLU A 171 7.69 16.39 -7.37
CA GLU A 171 8.50 16.51 -8.58
C GLU A 171 7.84 15.67 -9.69
N PHE A 172 7.46 16.35 -10.76
CA PHE A 172 7.04 15.68 -11.99
C PHE A 172 8.22 15.63 -12.94
N PRO A 173 8.50 14.48 -13.58
CA PRO A 173 9.46 14.45 -14.67
C PRO A 173 9.03 15.51 -15.69
N ASN A 174 9.93 16.40 -16.04
CA ASN A 174 9.68 17.43 -17.05
C ASN A 174 9.16 16.74 -18.32
N HIS A 175 7.92 16.98 -18.66
CA HIS A 175 7.44 16.71 -20.00
C HIS A 175 8.17 17.69 -20.94
N ALA A 176 9.23 17.20 -21.58
CA ALA A 176 9.95 17.94 -22.63
C ALA A 176 9.11 17.98 -23.90
#